data_a54b64223138bc23fba14a59f9754d6e
#
_entry.id   a54b64223138bc23fba14a59f9754d6e
#
_cell.length_a   1.000
_cell.length_b   1.000
_cell.length_c   1.000
_cell.angle_alpha   90.00
_cell.angle_beta   90.00
_cell.angle_gamma   90.00
#
_symmetry.space_group_name_H-M   'P 1'
#
loop_
_entity.id
_entity.type
_entity.pdbx_description
1 polymer ?
#
loop_
_entity_poly.entity_id
_entity_poly.type
_entity_poly.pdbx_seq_one_letter_code
_entity_poly.pdbx_strand_id
1 'polypeptide(L)'
;MTVNQVLIKVRQQLNDMSKLKYSDEELIYCLNNAIDTISLELADSKTPDFVKEFEIEAGEEVERPDDFIEFVGQYPIAFTEDEDKVVMELLDQEYPCPMIVRYFALRPKVKKLEDKVPFYREWQLNRLIKNTVAEADPTSVSQTGGEG
;
A
#
# COMPACT_ATOMS: atom_id res chain seq x y z
N MET A 1 -2.44 1.63 16.32
CA MET A 1 -3.71 0.86 16.40
C MET A 1 -3.53 -0.56 15.90
N THR A 2 -4.19 -1.48 16.54
CA THR A 2 -4.27 -2.86 16.07
C THR A 2 -5.37 -3.00 15.02
N VAL A 3 -5.30 -4.07 14.23
CA VAL A 3 -6.36 -4.43 13.28
C VAL A 3 -7.70 -4.53 13.98
N ASN A 4 -7.73 -5.19 15.16
CA ASN A 4 -8.97 -5.33 15.93
C ASN A 4 -9.59 -3.98 16.29
N GLN A 5 -8.78 -3.01 16.72
CA GLN A 5 -9.25 -1.67 17.04
C GLN A 5 -9.83 -0.95 15.81
N VAL A 6 -9.18 -1.09 14.67
CA VAL A 6 -9.68 -0.52 13.43
C VAL A 6 -10.98 -1.19 13.01
N LEU A 7 -11.05 -2.51 13.08
CA LEU A 7 -12.25 -3.25 12.67
C LEU A 7 -13.46 -2.96 13.57
N ILE A 8 -13.25 -2.69 14.86
CA ILE A 8 -14.34 -2.27 15.73
C ILE A 8 -14.97 -0.98 15.20
N LYS A 9 -14.14 0.00 14.84
CA LYS A 9 -14.62 1.26 14.26
C LYS A 9 -15.29 1.07 12.90
N VAL A 10 -14.74 0.19 12.08
CA VAL A 10 -15.33 -0.17 10.78
C VAL A 10 -16.71 -0.79 10.98
N ARG A 11 -16.84 -1.74 11.90
CA ARG A 11 -18.13 -2.39 12.21
C ARG A 11 -19.16 -1.43 12.76
N GLN A 12 -18.74 -0.45 13.55
CA GLN A 12 -19.63 0.61 14.01
C GLN A 12 -20.22 1.39 12.84
N GLN A 13 -19.42 1.74 11.87
CA GLN A 13 -19.88 2.46 10.67
C GLN A 13 -20.70 1.59 9.74
N LEU A 14 -20.40 0.29 9.66
CA LEU A 14 -21.18 -0.67 8.87
C LEU A 14 -22.44 -1.15 9.59
N ASN A 15 -22.62 -0.76 10.84
CA ASN A 15 -23.71 -1.19 11.69
C ASN A 15 -23.75 -2.72 11.83
N ASP A 16 -22.59 -3.33 12.02
CA ASP A 16 -22.39 -4.78 12.09
C ASP A 16 -21.57 -5.22 13.31
N MET A 17 -21.84 -4.65 14.47
CA MET A 17 -21.14 -5.02 15.71
C MET A 17 -21.38 -6.49 16.11
N SER A 18 -22.48 -7.07 15.69
CA SER A 18 -22.81 -8.47 15.94
C SER A 18 -22.09 -9.45 15.02
N LYS A 19 -21.33 -8.97 14.04
CA LYS A 19 -20.57 -9.79 13.08
C LYS A 19 -21.45 -10.72 12.23
N LEU A 20 -22.67 -10.31 11.93
CA LEU A 20 -23.61 -11.12 11.15
C LEU A 20 -23.45 -10.94 9.64
N LYS A 21 -22.98 -9.78 9.19
CA LYS A 21 -22.88 -9.47 7.76
C LYS A 21 -21.48 -9.71 7.19
N TYR A 22 -20.46 -9.40 7.98
CA TYR A 22 -19.07 -9.47 7.52
C TYR A 22 -18.23 -10.29 8.48
N SER A 23 -17.46 -11.23 7.96
CA SER A 23 -16.48 -11.97 8.75
C SER A 23 -15.25 -11.10 9.01
N ASP A 24 -14.45 -11.46 10.01
CA ASP A 24 -13.18 -10.81 10.25
C ASP A 24 -12.26 -10.92 9.01
N GLU A 25 -12.25 -12.08 8.36
CA GLU A 25 -11.44 -12.31 7.16
C GLU A 25 -11.84 -11.40 6.01
N GLU A 26 -13.13 -11.20 5.78
CA GLU A 26 -13.63 -10.29 4.76
C GLU A 26 -13.21 -8.86 5.03
N LEU A 27 -13.31 -8.42 6.28
CA LEU A 27 -12.93 -7.06 6.66
C LEU A 27 -11.41 -6.86 6.63
N ILE A 28 -10.62 -7.89 6.95
CA ILE A 28 -9.17 -7.83 6.82
C ILE A 28 -8.77 -7.70 5.34
N TYR A 29 -9.46 -8.42 4.46
CA TYR A 29 -9.26 -8.27 3.01
C TYR A 29 -9.53 -6.84 2.57
N CYS A 30 -10.65 -6.27 2.99
CA CYS A 30 -11.00 -4.87 2.69
C CYS A 30 -9.98 -3.90 3.28
N LEU A 31 -9.51 -4.16 4.48
CA LEU A 31 -8.50 -3.36 5.16
C LEU A 31 -7.18 -3.35 4.37
N ASN A 32 -6.75 -4.51 3.88
CA ASN A 32 -5.53 -4.62 3.09
C ASN A 32 -5.65 -3.87 1.76
N ASN A 33 -6.81 -3.90 1.12
CA ASN A 33 -7.05 -3.09 -0.07
C ASN A 33 -6.98 -1.59 0.25
N ALA A 34 -7.51 -1.19 1.38
CA ALA A 34 -7.43 0.21 1.84
C ALA A 34 -6.00 0.62 2.16
N ILE A 35 -5.19 -0.27 2.74
CA ILE A 35 -3.76 -0.02 2.99
C ILE A 35 -3.05 0.26 1.66
N ASP A 36 -3.27 -0.55 0.66
CA ASP A 36 -2.66 -0.37 -0.66
C ASP A 36 -3.09 0.96 -1.30
N THR A 37 -4.37 1.28 -1.22
CA THR A 37 -4.90 2.54 -1.78
C THR A 37 -4.24 3.76 -1.13
N ILE A 38 -4.12 3.77 0.18
CA ILE A 38 -3.47 4.88 0.91
C ILE A 38 -1.97 4.92 0.57
N SER A 39 -1.32 3.77 0.47
CA SER A 39 0.10 3.71 0.09
C SER A 39 0.33 4.36 -1.28
N LEU A 40 -0.53 4.09 -2.25
CA LEU A 40 -0.48 4.71 -3.57
C LEU A 40 -0.71 6.22 -3.52
N GLU A 41 -1.67 6.67 -2.72
CA GLU A 41 -1.92 8.10 -2.53
C GLU A 41 -0.71 8.82 -1.91
N LEU A 42 -0.09 8.21 -0.91
CA LEU A 42 1.10 8.77 -0.26
C LEU A 42 2.29 8.84 -1.22
N ALA A 43 2.46 7.84 -2.07
CA ALA A 43 3.49 7.85 -3.10
C ALA A 43 3.22 8.95 -4.14
N ASP A 44 1.97 9.09 -4.57
CA ASP A 44 1.57 10.12 -5.53
C ASP A 44 1.82 11.53 -5.00
N SER A 45 1.60 11.76 -3.71
CA SER A 45 1.90 13.04 -3.06
C SER A 45 3.36 13.20 -2.64
N LYS A 46 4.22 12.22 -2.99
CA LYS A 46 5.66 12.22 -2.65
C LYS A 46 5.94 12.29 -1.15
N THR A 47 5.05 11.70 -0.35
CA THR A 47 5.23 11.64 1.09
C THR A 47 6.32 10.62 1.45
N PRO A 48 7.41 11.02 2.14
CA PRO A 48 8.55 10.14 2.35
C PRO A 48 8.41 9.18 3.54
N ASP A 49 7.20 8.96 4.03
CA ASP A 49 6.96 8.19 5.24
C ASP A 49 7.37 6.71 5.13
N PHE A 50 7.33 6.16 3.93
CA PHE A 50 7.66 4.75 3.73
C PHE A 50 8.43 4.56 2.42
N VAL A 51 9.73 4.76 2.52
CA VAL A 51 10.68 4.66 1.41
C VAL A 51 11.63 3.51 1.70
N LYS A 52 11.81 2.65 0.71
CA LYS A 52 12.78 1.55 0.77
C LYS A 52 13.89 1.79 -0.23
N GLU A 53 14.97 1.03 -0.10
CA GLU A 53 16.08 1.13 -1.01
C GLU A 53 16.65 -0.25 -1.35
N PHE A 54 17.28 -0.35 -2.50
CA PHE A 54 18.06 -1.50 -2.90
C PHE A 54 19.29 -1.05 -3.66
N GLU A 55 20.26 -1.94 -3.80
CA GLU A 55 21.49 -1.69 -4.54
C GLU A 55 21.40 -2.40 -5.90
N ILE A 56 21.93 -1.74 -6.94
CA ILE A 56 22.04 -2.34 -8.27
C ILE A 56 23.42 -2.05 -8.84
N GLU A 57 24.02 -3.06 -9.46
CA GLU A 57 25.32 -2.95 -10.11
C GLU A 57 25.17 -2.97 -11.62
N ALA A 58 26.17 -2.43 -12.32
CA ALA A 58 26.21 -2.43 -13.78
C ALA A 58 26.20 -3.87 -14.30
N GLY A 59 25.33 -4.16 -15.26
CA GLY A 59 25.17 -5.49 -15.81
C GLY A 59 24.34 -6.45 -14.99
N GLU A 60 23.88 -6.01 -13.81
CA GLU A 60 23.02 -6.81 -12.95
C GLU A 60 21.56 -6.60 -13.33
N GLU A 61 20.81 -7.70 -13.37
CA GLU A 61 19.35 -7.66 -13.49
C GLU A 61 18.75 -7.88 -12.10
N VAL A 62 17.94 -6.95 -11.65
CA VAL A 62 17.27 -7.03 -10.35
C VAL A 62 15.78 -7.14 -10.58
N GLU A 63 15.15 -8.13 -9.97
CA GLU A 63 13.71 -8.28 -10.03
C GLU A 63 13.04 -7.11 -9.27
N ARG A 64 12.03 -6.51 -9.91
CA ARG A 64 11.28 -5.42 -9.27
C ARG A 64 10.60 -5.95 -8.01
N PRO A 65 10.82 -5.31 -6.84
CA PRO A 65 10.15 -5.73 -5.60
C PRO A 65 8.62 -5.71 -5.74
N ASP A 66 7.94 -6.65 -5.10
CA ASP A 66 6.48 -6.74 -5.15
C ASP A 66 5.80 -5.51 -4.52
N ASP A 67 6.47 -4.86 -3.61
CA ASP A 67 5.96 -3.66 -2.93
C ASP A 67 6.34 -2.35 -3.63
N PHE A 68 6.98 -2.41 -4.80
CA PHE A 68 7.42 -1.25 -5.55
C PHE A 68 6.22 -0.46 -6.10
N ILE A 69 6.20 0.86 -5.86
CA ILE A 69 5.23 1.77 -6.46
C ILE A 69 5.91 2.61 -7.53
N GLU A 70 6.89 3.42 -7.15
CA GLU A 70 7.65 4.28 -8.06
C GLU A 70 8.98 4.69 -7.44
N PHE A 71 9.92 5.14 -8.27
CA PHE A 71 11.19 5.65 -7.78
C PHE A 71 11.03 6.98 -7.04
N VAL A 72 11.87 7.17 -6.03
CA VAL A 72 12.06 8.49 -5.40
C VAL A 72 13.09 9.24 -6.24
N GLY A 73 12.60 10.04 -7.18
CA GLY A 73 13.45 10.73 -8.14
C GLY A 73 13.61 9.95 -9.44
N GLN A 74 14.66 10.24 -10.18
CA GLN A 74 14.93 9.65 -11.48
C GLN A 74 16.21 8.83 -11.44
N TYR A 75 16.13 7.62 -12.00
CA TYR A 75 17.26 6.73 -12.11
C TYR A 75 17.37 6.21 -13.54
N PRO A 76 18.61 5.97 -14.04
CA PRO A 76 18.81 5.44 -15.39
C PRO A 76 18.58 3.93 -15.42
N ILE A 77 17.36 3.52 -15.16
CA ILE A 77 16.95 2.12 -15.05
C ILE A 77 15.88 1.83 -16.09
N ALA A 78 16.07 0.76 -16.84
CA ALA A 78 15.08 0.22 -17.75
C ALA A 78 14.33 -0.93 -17.09
N PHE A 79 13.03 -1.02 -17.37
CA PHE A 79 12.22 -2.14 -16.99
C PHE A 79 12.01 -3.06 -18.17
N THR A 80 12.16 -4.36 -17.98
CA THR A 80 11.89 -5.38 -18.98
C THR A 80 11.02 -6.46 -18.38
N GLU A 81 9.95 -6.82 -19.07
CA GLU A 81 9.12 -7.95 -18.68
C GLU A 81 9.75 -9.24 -19.14
N ASP A 82 9.90 -10.19 -18.22
CA ASP A 82 10.45 -11.51 -18.50
C ASP A 82 9.56 -12.55 -17.81
N GLU A 83 8.81 -13.31 -18.60
CA GLU A 83 7.79 -14.23 -18.14
C GLU A 83 6.76 -13.50 -17.24
N ASP A 84 6.68 -13.87 -15.97
CA ASP A 84 5.72 -13.29 -15.02
C ASP A 84 6.34 -12.22 -14.12
N LYS A 85 7.54 -11.77 -14.42
CA LYS A 85 8.25 -10.82 -13.57
C LYS A 85 8.77 -9.64 -14.35
N VAL A 86 8.99 -8.55 -13.63
CA VAL A 86 9.60 -7.34 -14.18
C VAL A 86 11.01 -7.23 -13.61
N VAL A 87 12.00 -7.13 -14.49
CA VAL A 87 13.40 -6.95 -14.09
C VAL A 87 13.85 -5.53 -14.38
N MET A 88 14.81 -5.08 -13.59
CA MET A 88 15.40 -3.75 -13.69
C MET A 88 16.87 -3.88 -14.04
N GLU A 89 17.35 -3.00 -14.93
CA GLU A 89 18.74 -2.97 -15.36
C GLU A 89 19.18 -1.53 -15.54
N LEU A 90 20.44 -1.23 -15.16
CA LEU A 90 21.03 0.09 -15.40
C LEU A 90 21.23 0.31 -16.90
N LEU A 91 20.78 1.48 -17.39
CA LEU A 91 20.92 1.86 -18.81
C LEU A 91 22.37 2.22 -19.15
N ASP A 92 23.12 2.75 -18.19
CA ASP A 92 24.48 3.21 -18.39
C ASP A 92 25.41 2.48 -17.44
N GLN A 93 26.35 1.73 -18.00
CA GLN A 93 27.31 0.96 -17.23
C GLN A 93 28.44 1.82 -16.66
N GLU A 94 28.53 3.10 -17.02
CA GLU A 94 29.52 4.02 -16.50
C GLU A 94 29.11 4.65 -15.15
N TYR A 95 27.90 4.44 -14.70
CA TYR A 95 27.46 4.93 -13.39
C TYR A 95 28.28 4.27 -12.28
N PRO A 96 28.61 5.05 -11.24
CA PRO A 96 29.28 4.48 -10.07
C PRO A 96 28.42 3.39 -9.42
N CYS A 97 29.00 2.23 -9.22
CA CYS A 97 28.30 1.08 -8.65
C CYS A 97 28.95 0.60 -7.36
N PRO A 98 28.18 0.04 -6.41
CA PRO A 98 26.74 -0.14 -6.53
C PRO A 98 25.99 1.19 -6.46
N MET A 99 24.90 1.30 -7.22
CA MET A 99 24.01 2.44 -7.14
C MET A 99 22.89 2.14 -6.13
N ILE A 100 22.67 3.05 -5.20
CA ILE A 100 21.56 2.93 -4.23
C ILE A 100 20.34 3.58 -4.85
N VAL A 101 19.27 2.78 -4.99
CA VAL A 101 18.01 3.20 -5.59
C VAL A 101 16.93 3.23 -4.51
N ARG A 102 16.26 4.36 -4.39
CA ARG A 102 15.16 4.54 -3.42
C ARG A 102 13.83 4.54 -4.14
N TYR A 103 12.84 3.93 -3.51
CA TYR A 103 11.52 3.83 -4.09
C TYR A 103 10.43 3.93 -3.03
N PHE A 104 9.27 4.46 -3.45
CA PHE A 104 8.06 4.43 -2.63
C PHE A 104 7.49 3.02 -2.67
N ALA A 105 7.21 2.47 -1.50
CA ALA A 105 6.76 1.09 -1.35
C ALA A 105 5.32 1.02 -0.80
N LEU A 106 4.61 -0.02 -1.20
CA LEU A 106 3.37 -0.39 -0.54
C LEU A 106 3.66 -0.73 0.91
N ARG A 107 2.79 -0.31 1.82
CA ARG A 107 2.93 -0.67 3.22
C ARG A 107 2.56 -2.12 3.45
N PRO A 108 3.11 -2.74 4.51
CA PRO A 108 2.86 -4.16 4.79
C PRO A 108 1.38 -4.45 4.99
N LYS A 109 0.94 -5.61 4.50
CA LYS A 109 -0.40 -6.10 4.73
C LYS A 109 -0.51 -6.74 6.10
N VAL A 110 -1.71 -6.75 6.63
CA VAL A 110 -2.01 -7.34 7.94
C VAL A 110 -2.74 -8.67 7.76
N LYS A 111 -2.62 -9.56 8.74
CA LYS A 111 -3.20 -10.91 8.67
C LYS A 111 -4.06 -11.25 9.88
N LYS A 112 -3.70 -10.73 11.05
CA LYS A 112 -4.31 -11.09 12.34
C LYS A 112 -4.89 -9.88 13.04
N LEU A 113 -5.86 -10.11 13.90
CA LEU A 113 -6.50 -9.05 14.67
C LEU A 113 -5.52 -8.31 15.59
N GLU A 114 -4.51 -8.99 16.10
CA GLU A 114 -3.49 -8.41 16.96
C GLU A 114 -2.39 -7.66 16.21
N ASP A 115 -2.31 -7.78 14.89
CA ASP A 115 -1.34 -7.03 14.10
C ASP A 115 -1.59 -5.53 14.22
N LYS A 116 -0.53 -4.75 14.13
CA LYS A 116 -0.64 -3.29 14.07
C LYS A 116 -0.80 -2.85 12.62
N VAL A 117 -1.69 -1.88 12.42
CA VAL A 117 -1.82 -1.27 11.08
C VAL A 117 -0.60 -0.38 10.81
N PRO A 118 -0.15 -0.29 9.52
CA PRO A 118 1.08 0.43 9.19
C PRO A 118 0.88 1.94 9.03
N PHE A 119 0.08 2.55 9.88
CA PHE A 119 -0.18 3.99 9.89
C PHE A 119 -0.18 4.50 11.32
N TYR A 120 0.37 5.69 11.54
CA TYR A 120 0.53 6.27 12.86
C TYR A 120 -0.19 7.62 13.01
N ARG A 121 -0.40 8.33 11.91
CA ARG A 121 -1.03 9.64 11.94
C ARG A 121 -2.54 9.49 12.01
N GLU A 122 -3.17 10.33 12.80
CA GLU A 122 -4.63 10.28 13.01
C GLU A 122 -5.40 10.37 11.70
N TRP A 123 -5.01 11.27 10.81
CA TRP A 123 -5.72 11.43 9.54
C TRP A 123 -5.58 10.18 8.65
N GLN A 124 -4.43 9.51 8.71
CA GLN A 124 -4.21 8.27 7.96
C GLN A 124 -5.09 7.15 8.51
N LEU A 125 -5.19 7.05 9.83
CA LEU A 125 -6.03 6.05 10.48
C LEU A 125 -7.51 6.29 10.18
N ASN A 126 -7.95 7.53 10.21
CA ASN A 126 -9.33 7.89 9.87
C ASN A 126 -9.64 7.55 8.42
N ARG A 127 -8.70 7.81 7.52
CA ARG A 127 -8.84 7.47 6.10
C ARG A 127 -8.86 5.96 5.89
N LEU A 128 -8.03 5.23 6.62
CA LEU A 128 -8.02 3.77 6.59
C LEU A 128 -9.39 3.19 6.97
N ILE A 129 -9.97 3.69 8.04
CA ILE A 129 -11.30 3.26 8.48
C ILE A 129 -12.34 3.57 7.40
N LYS A 130 -12.35 4.80 6.89
CA LYS A 130 -13.30 5.23 5.86
C LYS A 130 -13.17 4.39 4.59
N ASN A 131 -11.95 4.15 4.13
CA ASN A 131 -11.71 3.38 2.92
C ASN A 131 -12.07 1.90 3.10
N THR A 132 -11.83 1.36 4.30
CA THR A 132 -12.22 -0.03 4.61
C THR A 132 -13.74 -0.19 4.59
N VAL A 133 -14.47 0.76 5.15
CA VAL A 133 -15.94 0.79 5.08
C VAL A 133 -16.39 0.84 3.62
N ALA A 134 -15.76 1.67 2.81
CA ALA A 134 -16.10 1.81 1.38
C ALA A 134 -15.83 0.52 0.60
N GLU A 135 -14.75 -0.19 0.93
CA GLU A 135 -14.44 -1.47 0.31
C GLU A 135 -15.46 -2.54 0.68
N ALA A 136 -15.90 -2.56 1.94
CA ALA A 136 -16.88 -3.53 2.42
C ALA A 136 -18.30 -3.23 1.91
N ASP A 137 -18.66 -1.96 1.83
CA ASP A 137 -19.97 -1.50 1.39
C ASP A 137 -19.82 -0.33 0.41
N PRO A 138 -19.62 -0.62 -0.89
CA PRO A 138 -19.53 0.43 -1.90
C PRO A 138 -20.77 1.32 -1.99
N THR A 139 -21.92 0.82 -1.56
CA THR A 139 -23.18 1.58 -1.58
C THR A 139 -23.12 2.81 -0.68
N SER A 140 -22.45 2.68 0.49
CA SER A 140 -22.31 3.80 1.43
C SER A 140 -21.47 4.93 0.83
N VAL A 141 -20.47 4.60 0.02
CA VAL A 141 -19.63 5.59 -0.67
C VAL A 141 -20.39 6.25 -1.81
N SER A 142 -21.14 5.48 -2.58
CA SER A 142 -21.96 6.00 -3.68
C SER A 142 -22.96 7.04 -3.19
N GLN A 143 -23.58 6.80 -2.03
CA GLN A 143 -24.53 7.74 -1.42
C GLN A 143 -23.83 9.03 -1.00
N THR A 144 -22.61 8.94 -0.49
CA THR A 144 -21.83 10.10 -0.06
C THR A 144 -21.26 10.84 -1.27
N GLY A 145 -20.75 10.09 -2.25
CA GLY A 145 -20.15 10.65 -3.46
C GLY A 145 -21.17 11.34 -4.39
N GLY A 146 -22.42 10.88 -4.38
CA GLY A 146 -23.48 11.47 -5.20
C GLY A 146 -23.87 12.90 -4.82
N GLU A 147 -23.47 13.34 -3.66
CA GLU A 147 -23.75 14.68 -3.14
C GLU A 147 -22.61 15.66 -3.40
N GLY A 148 -21.46 15.16 -3.82
CA GLY A 148 -20.26 15.96 -4.04
C GLY A 148 -20.16 16.61 -5.39
#